data_087693d697bba216f9eff6cf09080c60
#
_entry.id   087693d697bba216f9eff6cf09080c60
#
_cell.length_a   1.000
_cell.length_b   1.000
_cell.length_c   1.000
_cell.angle_alpha   90.00
_cell.angle_beta   90.00
_cell.angle_gamma   90.00
#
_symmetry.space_group_name_H-M   'P 1'
#
loop_
_entity.id
_entity.type
_entity.pdbx_description
1 polymer ?
#
loop_
_entity_poly.entity_id
_entity_poly.type
_entity_poly.pdbx_seq_one_letter_code
_entity_poly.pdbx_strand_id
1 'polypeptide(L)'
;MSAKKLILDRSNPEKAAITFIPFYSFLVAVVISLVTARKGLKHVGVEWSDNEMYLFIFVFSSVVGLATAFFLRRNQERIMQDGGIEFAFGLLMIVSASAMAFAHGSNDVANAIGPLAAIVSVVDTGVIGSKAAISPWVLLVGGIGIVFGLATLGSRVIKTVGSKITALTPSLGFSAEMATASTVVAATYLGFPISTTHTLVGGVIGVGLAKGAQHLDFRS
;
A
#
# COMPACT_ATOMS: atom_id res chain seq x y z
N MET A 1 -12.29 11.33 -1.88
CA MET A 1 -13.06 12.61 -1.72
C MET A 1 -12.25 13.72 -1.05
N SER A 2 -11.47 13.49 0.01
CA SER A 2 -10.74 14.56 0.71
C SER A 2 -9.64 15.23 -0.14
N ALA A 3 -8.79 14.46 -0.82
CA ALA A 3 -7.72 15.00 -1.66
C ALA A 3 -8.25 15.85 -2.82
N LYS A 4 -9.38 15.46 -3.45
CA LYS A 4 -10.02 16.26 -4.48
C LYS A 4 -10.43 17.62 -3.94
N LYS A 5 -11.17 17.69 -2.83
CA LYS A 5 -11.63 18.95 -2.23
C LYS A 5 -10.49 19.82 -1.69
N LEU A 6 -9.44 19.20 -1.13
CA LEU A 6 -8.34 19.93 -0.50
C LEU A 6 -7.28 20.41 -1.49
N ILE A 7 -7.14 19.74 -2.63
CA ILE A 7 -6.11 20.03 -3.61
C ILE A 7 -6.72 20.47 -4.94
N LEU A 8 -7.49 19.58 -5.61
CA LEU A 8 -7.91 19.79 -7.00
C LEU A 8 -9.00 20.86 -7.17
N ASP A 9 -9.93 20.98 -6.20
CA ASP A 9 -11.04 21.93 -6.26
C ASP A 9 -10.68 23.32 -5.72
N ARG A 10 -9.38 23.60 -5.45
CA ARG A 10 -8.90 24.90 -4.98
C ARG A 10 -8.60 25.85 -6.14
N SER A 11 -8.65 27.15 -5.86
CA SER A 11 -8.30 28.20 -6.83
C SER A 11 -6.84 28.14 -7.31
N ASN A 12 -5.94 27.58 -6.51
CA ASN A 12 -4.53 27.33 -6.83
C ASN A 12 -4.17 25.91 -6.42
N PRO A 13 -4.52 24.89 -7.23
CA PRO A 13 -4.34 23.49 -6.87
C PRO A 13 -2.87 23.09 -6.74
N GLU A 14 -1.95 23.74 -7.48
CA GLU A 14 -0.50 23.49 -7.39
C GLU A 14 0.05 23.86 -6.02
N LYS A 15 -0.30 25.04 -5.50
CA LYS A 15 0.10 25.47 -4.15
C LYS A 15 -0.52 24.59 -3.08
N ALA A 16 -1.78 24.20 -3.28
CA ALA A 16 -2.43 23.25 -2.38
C ALA A 16 -1.74 21.88 -2.40
N ALA A 17 -1.29 21.38 -3.55
CA ALA A 17 -0.54 20.14 -3.67
C ALA A 17 0.76 20.18 -2.86
N ILE A 18 1.56 21.25 -2.98
CA ILE A 18 2.81 21.43 -2.23
C ILE A 18 2.58 21.43 -0.72
N THR A 19 1.42 21.92 -0.26
CA THR A 19 1.08 22.02 1.16
C THR A 19 0.49 20.73 1.72
N PHE A 20 -0.43 20.10 1.00
CA PHE A 20 -1.20 18.97 1.53
C PHE A 20 -0.60 17.61 1.20
N ILE A 21 0.15 17.44 0.10
CA ILE A 21 0.76 16.15 -0.25
C ILE A 21 1.74 15.66 0.84
N PRO A 22 2.61 16.48 1.45
CA PRO A 22 3.45 16.03 2.55
C PRO A 22 2.65 15.52 3.76
N PHE A 23 1.51 16.13 4.04
CA PHE A 23 0.61 15.67 5.09
C PHE A 23 -0.01 14.30 4.76
N TYR A 24 -0.44 14.08 3.52
CA TYR A 24 -0.89 12.76 3.09
C TYR A 24 0.22 11.72 3.13
N SER A 25 1.44 12.06 2.72
CA SER A 25 2.60 11.17 2.81
C SER A 25 2.90 10.78 4.26
N PHE A 26 2.81 11.74 5.18
CA PHE A 26 2.93 11.48 6.61
C PHE A 26 1.84 10.50 7.10
N LEU A 27 0.57 10.73 6.75
CA LEU A 27 -0.53 9.84 7.15
C LEU A 27 -0.36 8.42 6.58
N VAL A 28 0.03 8.29 5.33
CA VAL A 28 0.33 6.99 4.70
C VAL A 28 1.44 6.28 5.46
N ALA A 29 2.52 6.98 5.79
CA ALA A 29 3.64 6.44 6.56
C ALA A 29 3.22 6.02 7.98
N VAL A 30 2.34 6.78 8.66
CA VAL A 30 1.77 6.39 9.96
C VAL A 30 1.02 5.07 9.87
N VAL A 31 0.12 4.94 8.90
CA VAL A 31 -0.69 3.72 8.76
C VAL A 31 0.20 2.49 8.54
N ILE A 32 1.21 2.62 7.68
CA ILE A 32 2.11 1.51 7.37
C ILE A 32 3.01 1.16 8.53
N SER A 33 3.63 2.17 9.14
CA SER A 33 4.48 1.94 10.32
C SER A 33 3.71 1.28 11.43
N LEU A 34 2.44 1.65 11.62
CA LEU A 34 1.56 1.03 12.62
C LEU A 34 1.30 -0.45 12.31
N VAL A 35 0.95 -0.77 11.05
CA VAL A 35 0.71 -2.16 10.62
C VAL A 35 1.99 -2.98 10.74
N THR A 36 3.13 -2.43 10.30
CA THR A 36 4.44 -3.08 10.36
C THR A 36 4.86 -3.34 11.80
N ALA A 37 4.77 -2.35 12.67
CA ALA A 37 5.19 -2.47 14.05
C ALA A 37 4.33 -3.48 14.83
N ARG A 38 3.01 -3.45 14.63
CA ARG A 38 2.09 -4.36 15.36
C ARG A 38 2.07 -5.79 14.82
N LYS A 39 2.25 -5.98 13.51
CA LYS A 39 2.15 -7.32 12.89
C LYS A 39 3.49 -7.84 12.37
N GLY A 40 4.27 -7.01 11.66
CA GLY A 40 5.49 -7.45 11.01
C GLY A 40 6.61 -7.78 11.98
N LEU A 41 6.91 -6.88 12.90
CA LEU A 41 8.05 -7.03 13.82
C LEU A 41 7.81 -8.09 14.90
N LYS A 42 6.57 -8.31 15.27
CA LYS A 42 6.23 -9.38 16.23
C LYS A 42 6.57 -10.78 15.72
N HIS A 43 6.50 -11.00 14.40
CA HIS A 43 6.89 -12.27 13.78
C HIS A 43 8.40 -12.48 13.72
N VAL A 44 9.19 -11.41 13.84
CA VAL A 44 10.67 -11.46 13.82
C VAL A 44 11.24 -11.49 15.25
N GLY A 45 10.39 -11.58 16.27
CA GLY A 45 10.81 -11.64 17.67
C GLY A 45 11.24 -10.31 18.27
N VAL A 46 10.93 -9.19 17.63
CA VAL A 46 11.18 -7.86 18.18
C VAL A 46 10.00 -7.44 19.04
N GLU A 47 10.18 -7.47 20.35
CA GLU A 47 9.21 -6.97 21.33
C GLU A 47 9.54 -5.51 21.65
N TRP A 48 8.75 -4.59 21.12
CA TRP A 48 8.84 -3.19 21.48
C TRP A 48 7.85 -2.83 22.58
N SER A 49 8.27 -1.96 23.48
CA SER A 49 7.32 -1.30 24.36
C SER A 49 6.40 -0.37 23.55
N ASP A 50 5.19 -0.10 24.03
CA ASP A 50 4.25 0.76 23.34
C ASP A 50 4.85 2.15 23.05
N ASN A 51 5.64 2.69 23.96
CA ASN A 51 6.29 3.99 23.81
C ASN A 51 7.34 3.98 22.69
N GLU A 52 8.17 2.94 22.59
CA GLU A 52 9.18 2.82 21.53
C GLU A 52 8.51 2.66 20.17
N MET A 53 7.44 1.88 20.10
CA MET A 53 6.65 1.70 18.90
C MET A 53 6.05 3.03 18.41
N TYR A 54 5.40 3.80 19.29
CA TYR A 54 4.82 5.09 18.91
C TYR A 54 5.87 6.12 18.54
N LEU A 55 7.01 6.12 19.23
CA LEU A 55 8.14 6.99 18.89
C LEU A 55 8.69 6.67 17.50
N PHE A 56 8.89 5.39 17.18
CA PHE A 56 9.32 4.94 15.86
C PHE A 56 8.34 5.38 14.77
N ILE A 57 7.02 5.14 14.96
CA ILE A 57 5.98 5.52 14.02
C ILE A 57 6.04 7.04 13.77
N PHE A 58 6.12 7.83 14.84
CA PHE A 58 6.15 9.28 14.72
C PHE A 58 7.40 9.79 14.00
N VAL A 59 8.58 9.29 14.37
CA VAL A 59 9.86 9.70 13.77
C VAL A 59 9.90 9.30 12.29
N PHE A 60 9.60 8.04 11.98
CA PHE A 60 9.62 7.55 10.61
C PHE A 60 8.64 8.32 9.71
N SER A 61 7.40 8.50 10.16
CA SER A 61 6.39 9.23 9.39
C SER A 61 6.73 10.70 9.21
N SER A 62 7.34 11.32 10.22
CA SER A 62 7.84 12.70 10.13
C SER A 62 8.95 12.83 9.10
N VAL A 63 9.89 11.88 9.07
CA VAL A 63 10.96 11.85 8.06
C VAL A 63 10.37 11.74 6.65
N VAL A 64 9.42 10.84 6.42
CA VAL A 64 8.75 10.68 5.12
C VAL A 64 8.01 11.96 4.72
N GLY A 65 7.25 12.56 5.62
CA GLY A 65 6.53 13.81 5.37
C GLY A 65 7.45 14.98 5.05
N LEU A 66 8.53 15.14 5.82
CA LEU A 66 9.54 16.19 5.62
C LEU A 66 10.33 15.97 4.32
N ALA A 67 10.73 14.74 4.01
CA ALA A 67 11.40 14.41 2.76
C ALA A 67 10.50 14.74 1.54
N THR A 68 9.21 14.39 1.63
CA THR A 68 8.23 14.75 0.60
C THR A 68 8.09 16.27 0.48
N ALA A 69 7.99 17.00 1.60
CA ALA A 69 7.91 18.46 1.59
C ALA A 69 9.16 19.11 0.99
N PHE A 70 10.34 18.63 1.35
CA PHE A 70 11.61 19.10 0.80
C PHE A 70 11.68 18.87 -0.71
N PHE A 71 11.31 17.68 -1.18
CA PHE A 71 11.34 17.34 -2.60
C PHE A 71 10.37 18.21 -3.42
N LEU A 72 9.13 18.38 -2.94
CA LEU A 72 8.13 19.20 -3.62
C LEU A 72 8.54 20.67 -3.68
N ARG A 73 9.08 21.22 -2.58
CA ARG A 73 9.58 22.60 -2.56
C ARG A 73 10.77 22.79 -3.49
N ARG A 74 11.68 21.84 -3.59
CA ARG A 74 12.82 21.89 -4.52
C ARG A 74 12.37 21.84 -5.99
N ASN A 75 11.24 21.19 -6.28
CA ASN A 75 10.68 21.06 -7.63
C ASN A 75 9.45 21.98 -7.83
N GLN A 76 9.33 23.06 -7.06
CA GLN A 76 8.17 23.94 -7.09
C GLN A 76 7.91 24.53 -8.47
N GLU A 77 8.94 24.94 -9.20
CA GLU A 77 8.82 25.48 -10.56
C GLU A 77 8.18 24.49 -11.53
N ARG A 78 8.55 23.20 -11.42
CA ARG A 78 7.96 22.13 -12.22
C ARG A 78 6.49 21.87 -11.86
N ILE A 79 6.16 21.98 -10.58
CA ILE A 79 4.78 21.76 -10.09
C ILE A 79 3.85 22.90 -10.52
N MET A 80 4.37 24.10 -10.69
CA MET A 80 3.62 25.27 -11.12
C MET A 80 3.41 25.33 -12.64
N GLN A 81 3.93 24.38 -13.41
CA GLN A 81 3.70 24.23 -14.86
C GLN A 81 2.50 23.31 -15.13
N ASP A 82 2.01 23.32 -16.37
CA ASP A 82 0.95 22.42 -16.83
C ASP A 82 1.31 20.96 -16.59
N GLY A 83 0.41 20.23 -15.94
CA GLY A 83 0.64 18.84 -15.57
C GLY A 83 1.47 18.63 -14.28
N GLY A 84 1.94 19.71 -13.64
CA GLY A 84 2.78 19.61 -12.44
C GLY A 84 2.07 19.04 -11.23
N ILE A 85 0.75 19.14 -11.15
CA ILE A 85 -0.07 18.49 -10.12
C ILE A 85 0.08 16.97 -10.19
N GLU A 86 0.00 16.38 -11.39
CA GLU A 86 0.15 14.94 -11.57
C GLU A 86 1.58 14.49 -11.24
N PHE A 87 2.59 15.32 -11.48
CA PHE A 87 3.95 15.04 -11.01
C PHE A 87 4.03 15.00 -9.48
N ALA A 88 3.37 15.93 -8.78
CA ALA A 88 3.32 15.94 -7.32
C ALA A 88 2.56 14.72 -6.75
N PHE A 89 1.44 14.34 -7.38
CA PHE A 89 0.72 13.11 -7.04
C PHE A 89 1.53 11.85 -7.38
N GLY A 90 2.38 11.88 -8.42
CA GLY A 90 3.31 10.80 -8.72
C GLY A 90 4.25 10.48 -7.57
N LEU A 91 4.78 11.49 -6.88
CA LEU A 91 5.59 11.28 -5.69
C LEU A 91 4.78 10.66 -4.54
N LEU A 92 3.58 11.17 -4.31
CA LEU A 92 2.68 10.61 -3.28
C LEU A 92 2.31 9.16 -3.60
N MET A 93 2.07 8.85 -4.88
CA MET A 93 1.79 7.50 -5.37
C MET A 93 2.99 6.56 -5.14
N ILE A 94 4.24 7.01 -5.34
CA ILE A 94 5.42 6.19 -5.03
C ILE A 94 5.46 5.84 -3.55
N VAL A 95 5.19 6.81 -2.66
CA VAL A 95 5.14 6.58 -1.22
C VAL A 95 4.03 5.59 -0.87
N SER A 96 2.81 5.80 -1.38
CA SER A 96 1.66 4.92 -1.09
C SER A 96 1.82 3.53 -1.71
N ALA A 97 2.36 3.42 -2.93
CA ALA A 97 2.61 2.15 -3.59
C ALA A 97 3.69 1.32 -2.86
N SER A 98 4.77 1.96 -2.43
CA SER A 98 5.81 1.28 -1.63
C SER A 98 5.23 0.73 -0.35
N ALA A 99 4.40 1.50 0.25
CA ALA A 99 3.65 1.23 1.43
C ALA A 99 2.70 0.05 1.23
N MET A 100 1.91 0.09 0.17
CA MET A 100 0.98 -0.97 -0.19
C MET A 100 1.71 -2.26 -0.56
N ALA A 101 2.84 -2.16 -1.27
CA ALA A 101 3.66 -3.32 -1.62
C ALA A 101 4.13 -4.07 -0.38
N PHE A 102 4.54 -3.34 0.67
CA PHE A 102 4.92 -3.96 1.94
C PHE A 102 3.74 -4.63 2.65
N ALA A 103 2.60 -3.96 2.75
CA ALA A 103 1.39 -4.51 3.36
C ALA A 103 0.86 -5.73 2.59
N HIS A 104 0.86 -5.65 1.27
CA HIS A 104 0.46 -6.72 0.35
C HIS A 104 1.39 -7.94 0.50
N GLY A 105 2.70 -7.73 0.40
CA GLY A 105 3.68 -8.81 0.56
C GLY A 105 3.55 -9.53 1.90
N SER A 106 3.35 -8.79 2.98
CA SER A 106 3.12 -9.37 4.32
C SER A 106 1.84 -10.22 4.37
N ASN A 107 0.76 -9.78 3.75
CA ASN A 107 -0.51 -10.51 3.73
C ASN A 107 -0.44 -11.76 2.83
N ASP A 108 0.13 -11.64 1.65
CA ASP A 108 0.18 -12.73 0.68
C ASP A 108 1.19 -13.81 1.07
N VAL A 109 2.31 -13.43 1.71
CA VAL A 109 3.22 -14.40 2.33
C VAL A 109 2.46 -15.20 3.39
N ALA A 110 1.67 -14.56 4.25
CA ALA A 110 0.91 -15.27 5.27
C ALA A 110 -0.14 -16.23 4.65
N ASN A 111 -0.83 -15.82 3.60
CA ASN A 111 -1.82 -16.63 2.90
C ASN A 111 -1.19 -17.85 2.20
N ALA A 112 -0.01 -17.67 1.58
CA ALA A 112 0.70 -18.76 0.90
C ALA A 112 1.34 -19.75 1.89
N ILE A 113 1.88 -19.24 2.99
CA ILE A 113 2.68 -20.02 3.94
C ILE A 113 1.80 -20.67 5.01
N GLY A 114 0.66 -20.07 5.35
CA GLY A 114 -0.21 -20.59 6.40
C GLY A 114 -0.53 -22.08 6.27
N PRO A 115 -1.00 -22.57 5.11
CA PRO A 115 -1.25 -23.98 4.89
C PRO A 115 0.00 -24.84 5.00
N LEU A 116 1.14 -24.39 4.48
CA LEU A 116 2.42 -25.10 4.57
C LEU A 116 2.90 -25.19 6.02
N ALA A 117 2.83 -24.11 6.78
CA ALA A 117 3.20 -24.08 8.17
C ALA A 117 2.31 -25.01 9.02
N ALA A 118 1.02 -25.08 8.71
CA ALA A 118 0.11 -26.02 9.37
C ALA A 118 0.51 -27.48 9.11
N ILE A 119 0.82 -27.82 7.85
CA ILE A 119 1.28 -29.17 7.47
C ILE A 119 2.57 -29.52 8.21
N VAL A 120 3.58 -28.65 8.18
CA VAL A 120 4.86 -28.85 8.86
C VAL A 120 4.64 -29.04 10.36
N SER A 121 3.82 -28.20 10.99
CA SER A 121 3.52 -28.31 12.41
C SER A 121 2.86 -29.64 12.77
N VAL A 122 1.95 -30.15 11.95
CA VAL A 122 1.31 -31.45 12.19
C VAL A 122 2.30 -32.61 12.00
N VAL A 123 3.18 -32.52 11.00
CA VAL A 123 4.22 -33.53 10.78
C VAL A 123 5.20 -33.59 11.95
N ASP A 124 5.60 -32.42 12.47
CA ASP A 124 6.59 -32.34 13.54
C ASP A 124 6.01 -32.71 14.93
N THR A 125 4.76 -32.36 15.17
CA THR A 125 4.15 -32.50 16.51
C THR A 125 3.14 -33.64 16.64
N GLY A 126 2.62 -34.14 15.51
CA GLY A 126 1.53 -35.12 15.47
C GLY A 126 0.18 -34.58 15.91
N VAL A 127 0.06 -33.29 16.21
CA VAL A 127 -1.15 -32.65 16.74
C VAL A 127 -1.68 -31.56 15.82
N ILE A 128 -3.01 -31.59 15.59
CA ILE A 128 -3.70 -30.51 14.87
C ILE A 128 -4.00 -29.39 15.86
N GLY A 129 -3.19 -28.33 15.82
CA GLY A 129 -3.36 -27.16 16.67
C GLY A 129 -4.08 -26.02 15.96
N SER A 130 -4.75 -25.14 16.72
CA SER A 130 -5.37 -23.91 16.19
C SER A 130 -4.33 -22.82 15.81
N LYS A 131 -3.08 -22.97 16.22
CA LYS A 131 -1.96 -22.08 15.89
C LYS A 131 -0.75 -22.94 15.57
N ALA A 132 -0.21 -22.78 14.35
CA ALA A 132 1.04 -23.40 13.94
C ALA A 132 2.20 -22.42 14.19
N ALA A 133 3.29 -22.90 14.78
CA ALA A 133 4.53 -22.16 14.84
C ALA A 133 5.11 -22.10 13.41
N ILE A 134 5.40 -20.89 12.92
CA ILE A 134 5.95 -20.71 11.59
C ILE A 134 7.46 -20.72 11.67
N SER A 135 8.08 -21.77 11.12
CA SER A 135 9.54 -21.86 11.05
C SER A 135 10.12 -20.82 10.09
N PRO A 136 11.26 -20.16 10.40
CA PRO A 136 11.87 -19.16 9.54
C PRO A 136 12.16 -19.62 8.10
N TRP A 137 12.51 -20.90 7.91
CA TRP A 137 12.76 -21.42 6.57
C TRP A 137 11.48 -21.47 5.70
N VAL A 138 10.32 -21.71 6.32
CA VAL A 138 9.01 -21.71 5.62
C VAL A 138 8.69 -20.29 5.13
N LEU A 139 8.95 -19.28 5.97
CA LEU A 139 8.83 -17.86 5.57
C LEU A 139 9.76 -17.53 4.41
N LEU A 140 10.99 -18.01 4.45
CA LEU A 140 11.99 -17.76 3.42
C LEU A 140 11.59 -18.37 2.07
N VAL A 141 11.10 -19.62 2.06
CA VAL A 141 10.63 -20.29 0.83
C VAL A 141 9.45 -19.54 0.21
N GLY A 142 8.45 -19.14 1.01
CA GLY A 142 7.32 -18.37 0.52
C GLY A 142 7.71 -16.99 0.02
N GLY A 143 8.59 -16.28 0.73
CA GLY A 143 9.11 -14.98 0.31
C GLY A 143 9.87 -15.06 -1.01
N ILE A 144 10.77 -16.03 -1.19
CA ILE A 144 11.49 -16.26 -2.44
C ILE A 144 10.51 -16.56 -3.59
N GLY A 145 9.50 -17.40 -3.34
CA GLY A 145 8.48 -17.73 -4.35
C GLY A 145 7.72 -16.49 -4.83
N ILE A 146 7.32 -15.61 -3.92
CA ILE A 146 6.65 -14.35 -4.27
C ILE A 146 7.57 -13.43 -5.06
N VAL A 147 8.82 -13.24 -4.62
CA VAL A 147 9.81 -12.42 -5.34
C VAL A 147 10.05 -12.95 -6.75
N PHE A 148 10.19 -14.26 -6.91
CA PHE A 148 10.37 -14.89 -8.22
C PHE A 148 9.15 -14.69 -9.12
N GLY A 149 7.93 -14.90 -8.61
CA GLY A 149 6.69 -14.65 -9.33
C GLY A 149 6.55 -13.20 -9.78
N LEU A 150 6.86 -12.26 -8.88
CA LEU A 150 6.83 -10.83 -9.17
C LEU A 150 7.88 -10.42 -10.22
N ALA A 151 9.10 -10.93 -10.13
CA ALA A 151 10.18 -10.65 -11.07
C ALA A 151 9.87 -11.15 -12.49
N THR A 152 9.17 -12.28 -12.60
CA THR A 152 8.86 -12.90 -13.93
C THR A 152 7.58 -12.37 -14.56
N LEU A 153 6.50 -12.20 -13.78
CA LEU A 153 5.16 -11.91 -14.29
C LEU A 153 4.63 -10.54 -13.85
N GLY A 154 5.23 -9.89 -12.85
CA GLY A 154 4.72 -8.68 -12.24
C GLY A 154 4.52 -7.52 -13.22
N SER A 155 5.43 -7.35 -14.18
CA SER A 155 5.33 -6.31 -15.21
C SER A 155 4.08 -6.46 -16.09
N ARG A 156 3.67 -7.69 -16.38
CA ARG A 156 2.45 -7.98 -17.17
C ARG A 156 1.19 -7.63 -16.38
N VAL A 157 1.17 -7.98 -15.09
CA VAL A 157 0.06 -7.66 -14.18
C VAL A 157 -0.10 -6.15 -14.03
N ILE A 158 1.01 -5.43 -13.75
CA ILE A 158 1.02 -3.97 -13.61
C ILE A 158 0.46 -3.31 -14.88
N LYS A 159 0.91 -3.75 -16.07
CA LYS A 159 0.42 -3.21 -17.34
C LYS A 159 -1.07 -3.48 -17.54
N THR A 160 -1.56 -4.66 -17.17
CA THR A 160 -2.99 -5.00 -17.31
C THR A 160 -3.86 -4.15 -16.39
N VAL A 161 -3.51 -4.08 -15.11
CA VAL A 161 -4.28 -3.30 -14.11
C VAL A 161 -4.21 -1.80 -14.40
N GLY A 162 -3.03 -1.29 -14.75
CA GLY A 162 -2.80 0.15 -14.93
C GLY A 162 -3.30 0.75 -16.25
N SER A 163 -3.54 -0.06 -17.28
CA SER A 163 -3.89 0.46 -18.59
C SER A 163 -5.12 -0.16 -19.25
N LYS A 164 -5.48 -1.42 -18.90
CA LYS A 164 -6.59 -2.09 -19.57
C LYS A 164 -7.94 -1.91 -18.86
N ILE A 165 -7.95 -1.70 -17.54
CA ILE A 165 -9.19 -1.52 -16.78
C ILE A 165 -9.68 -0.07 -16.90
N THR A 166 -8.80 0.89 -16.62
CA THR A 166 -9.04 2.33 -16.80
C THR A 166 -7.72 3.05 -16.95
N ALA A 167 -7.69 4.15 -17.70
CA ALA A 167 -6.50 5.00 -17.82
C ALA A 167 -6.26 5.73 -16.49
N LEU A 168 -5.31 5.22 -15.72
CA LEU A 168 -4.94 5.79 -14.42
C LEU A 168 -3.94 6.94 -14.62
N THR A 169 -4.30 8.10 -14.08
CA THR A 169 -3.32 9.16 -13.77
C THR A 169 -2.76 8.95 -12.37
N PRO A 170 -1.62 9.55 -11.99
CA PRO A 170 -1.07 9.43 -10.64
C PRO A 170 -2.06 9.79 -9.53
N SER A 171 -2.88 10.81 -9.71
CA SER A 171 -3.92 11.20 -8.74
C SER A 171 -5.02 10.16 -8.56
N LEU A 172 -5.43 9.52 -9.67
CA LEU A 172 -6.41 8.43 -9.67
C LEU A 172 -5.81 7.15 -9.09
N GLY A 173 -4.56 6.83 -9.44
CA GLY A 173 -3.82 5.71 -8.87
C GLY A 173 -3.70 5.81 -7.36
N PHE A 174 -3.28 6.97 -6.85
CA PHE A 174 -3.24 7.22 -5.40
C PHE A 174 -4.62 7.02 -4.74
N SER A 175 -5.70 7.47 -5.38
CA SER A 175 -7.06 7.29 -4.84
C SER A 175 -7.47 5.82 -4.77
N ALA A 176 -7.13 5.03 -5.79
CA ALA A 176 -7.38 3.59 -5.83
C ALA A 176 -6.56 2.86 -4.75
N GLU A 177 -5.28 3.20 -4.59
CA GLU A 177 -4.40 2.65 -3.55
C GLU A 177 -4.92 2.96 -2.15
N MET A 178 -5.33 4.19 -1.87
CA MET A 178 -5.88 4.58 -0.57
C MET A 178 -7.18 3.85 -0.23
N ALA A 179 -8.08 3.67 -1.22
CA ALA A 179 -9.29 2.88 -1.04
C ALA A 179 -8.96 1.42 -0.73
N THR A 180 -8.02 0.84 -1.47
CA THR A 180 -7.53 -0.54 -1.29
C THR A 180 -6.89 -0.70 0.09
N ALA A 181 -5.94 0.16 0.45
CA ALA A 181 -5.25 0.10 1.72
C ALA A 181 -6.21 0.20 2.91
N SER A 182 -7.17 1.13 2.84
CA SER A 182 -8.17 1.29 3.90
C SER A 182 -9.03 0.04 4.07
N THR A 183 -9.45 -0.58 2.96
CA THR A 183 -10.25 -1.81 2.98
C THR A 183 -9.44 -2.99 3.53
N VAL A 184 -8.19 -3.16 3.07
CA VAL A 184 -7.30 -4.23 3.54
C VAL A 184 -7.00 -4.09 5.03
N VAL A 185 -6.69 -2.88 5.50
CA VAL A 185 -6.42 -2.62 6.92
C VAL A 185 -7.65 -2.91 7.78
N ALA A 186 -8.84 -2.44 7.35
CA ALA A 186 -10.08 -2.68 8.07
C ALA A 186 -10.43 -4.17 8.16
N ALA A 187 -10.36 -4.90 7.04
CA ALA A 187 -10.61 -6.35 7.00
C ALA A 187 -9.61 -7.13 7.86
N THR A 188 -8.33 -6.76 7.76
CA THR A 188 -7.26 -7.39 8.56
C THR A 188 -7.44 -7.12 10.06
N TYR A 189 -7.89 -5.92 10.43
CA TYR A 189 -8.18 -5.59 11.83
C TYR A 189 -9.36 -6.42 12.37
N LEU A 190 -10.39 -6.62 11.56
CA LEU A 190 -11.57 -7.42 11.89
C LEU A 190 -11.32 -8.94 11.79
N GLY A 191 -10.14 -9.37 11.35
CA GLY A 191 -9.77 -10.79 11.20
C GLY A 191 -10.40 -11.46 9.98
N PHE A 192 -10.91 -10.69 9.01
CA PHE A 192 -11.44 -11.25 7.77
C PHE A 192 -10.33 -11.57 6.78
N PRO A 193 -10.30 -12.79 6.20
CA PRO A 193 -9.41 -13.10 5.09
C PRO A 193 -9.82 -12.26 3.87
N ILE A 194 -8.86 -11.56 3.29
CA ILE A 194 -9.09 -10.68 2.14
C ILE A 194 -8.01 -10.90 1.08
N SER A 195 -8.44 -10.87 -0.17
CA SER A 195 -7.53 -10.82 -1.32
C SER A 195 -7.18 -9.36 -1.62
N THR A 196 -5.93 -9.00 -1.39
CA THR A 196 -5.39 -7.67 -1.69
C THR A 196 -5.49 -7.33 -3.17
N THR A 197 -5.27 -8.31 -4.05
CA THR A 197 -5.40 -8.15 -5.50
C THR A 197 -6.84 -7.82 -5.92
N HIS A 198 -7.84 -8.57 -5.42
CA HIS A 198 -9.25 -8.27 -5.72
C HIS A 198 -9.66 -6.91 -5.18
N THR A 199 -9.18 -6.54 -4.00
CA THR A 199 -9.45 -5.22 -3.40
C THR A 199 -8.85 -4.10 -4.24
N LEU A 200 -7.62 -4.28 -4.77
CA LEU A 200 -6.98 -3.31 -5.65
C LEU A 200 -7.76 -3.13 -6.96
N VAL A 201 -8.16 -4.23 -7.59
CA VAL A 201 -8.99 -4.17 -8.80
C VAL A 201 -10.31 -3.47 -8.52
N GLY A 202 -10.96 -3.78 -7.40
CA GLY A 202 -12.16 -3.07 -6.93
C GLY A 202 -11.93 -1.57 -6.72
N GLY A 203 -10.79 -1.17 -6.14
CA GLY A 203 -10.38 0.22 -5.99
C GLY A 203 -10.22 0.93 -7.34
N VAL A 204 -9.56 0.30 -8.31
CA VAL A 204 -9.37 0.83 -9.66
C VAL A 204 -10.71 0.98 -10.39
N ILE A 205 -11.58 -0.02 -10.32
CA ILE A 205 -12.94 0.04 -10.89
C ILE A 205 -13.73 1.17 -10.23
N GLY A 206 -13.70 1.28 -8.89
CA GLY A 206 -14.40 2.32 -8.16
C GLY A 206 -13.97 3.74 -8.54
N VAL A 207 -12.67 3.95 -8.75
CA VAL A 207 -12.14 5.23 -9.25
C VAL A 207 -12.54 5.48 -10.70
N GLY A 208 -12.52 4.45 -11.55
CA GLY A 208 -13.00 4.52 -12.93
C GLY A 208 -14.48 4.90 -13.00
N LEU A 209 -15.33 4.30 -12.18
CA LEU A 209 -16.75 4.65 -12.06
C LEU A 209 -16.97 6.09 -11.59
N ALA A 210 -16.17 6.55 -10.63
CA ALA A 210 -16.24 7.94 -10.14
C ALA A 210 -15.85 8.98 -11.21
N LYS A 211 -15.02 8.58 -12.20
CA LYS A 211 -14.68 9.40 -13.38
C LYS A 211 -15.77 9.37 -14.45
N GLY A 212 -16.59 8.33 -14.47
CA GLY A 212 -17.67 8.07 -15.41
C GLY A 212 -17.56 6.66 -16.01
N ALA A 213 -18.67 5.94 -16.08
CA ALA A 213 -18.72 4.53 -16.51
C ALA A 213 -18.13 4.29 -17.92
N GLN A 214 -18.14 5.30 -18.78
CA GLN A 214 -17.56 5.28 -20.13
C GLN A 214 -16.02 5.15 -20.14
N HIS A 215 -15.36 5.31 -19.01
CA HIS A 215 -13.91 5.20 -18.88
C HIS A 215 -13.45 3.80 -18.43
N LEU A 216 -14.40 2.88 -18.28
CA LEU A 216 -14.10 1.48 -17.93
C LEU A 216 -14.15 0.60 -19.19
N ASP A 217 -13.11 -0.20 -19.37
CA ASP A 217 -13.11 -1.27 -20.35
C ASP A 217 -13.57 -2.58 -19.69
N PHE A 218 -14.80 -2.99 -19.97
CA PHE A 218 -15.38 -4.25 -19.46
C PHE A 218 -15.02 -5.48 -20.32
N ARG A 219 -14.17 -5.32 -21.35
CA ARG A 219 -13.78 -6.39 -22.26
C ARG A 219 -12.41 -7.01 -21.94
N SER A 220 -11.71 -6.49 -20.94
CA SER A 220 -10.37 -6.94 -20.53
C SER A 220 -10.40 -8.06 -19.49
#